data_97319071f34200aa16c483f71936c127
#
_entry.id   97319071f34200aa16c483f71936c127
#
_cell.length_a   1.000
_cell.length_b   1.000
_cell.length_c   1.000
_cell.angle_alpha   90.00
_cell.angle_beta   90.00
_cell.angle_gamma   90.00
#
_symmetry.space_group_name_H-M   'P 1'
#
loop_
_entity.id
_entity.type
_entity.pdbx_description
1 polymer ?
#
loop_
_entity_poly.entity_id
_entity_poly.type
_entity_poly.pdbx_seq_one_letter_code
_entity_poly.pdbx_strand_id
1 'polypeptide(L)'
;DALRLARIGQRSRCNAANGKRREKGLHGTHKRPATTNFERRHIMAFIASDNGGGNFKRVPAGAYIGRCYSLIDLGTQLSSGQYGEKMQHKLRIGWELFGEDEDGAPLTVDVDGVEMPMTISKSYTVSLHEKAGLRKDLAAWRGKDFTDEEAKGFDVQKLIGAYCMVNVTTSETNGKTYSNVAGLTPLPGALKNAKPAPVHEHVVFDLDAPDMAVFNSFHEKLQDAIRRAPEWARVHGGKQQTAPVAASQFEDVDSEIPF
;
A
#
# COMPACT_ATOMS: atom_id res chain seq x y z
N ASP A 1 0.97 11.90 -64.21
CA ASP A 1 2.33 12.09 -64.76
C ASP A 1 3.32 11.84 -63.66
N ALA A 2 3.86 10.74 -63.59
CA ALA A 2 4.89 10.06 -64.36
C ALA A 2 6.31 10.42 -63.90
N LEU A 3 6.95 9.40 -63.28
CA LEU A 3 8.24 8.85 -63.68
C LEU A 3 9.49 9.66 -63.27
N ARG A 4 10.52 9.13 -62.69
CA ARG A 4 11.41 7.95 -62.87
C ARG A 4 12.59 8.10 -61.89
N LEU A 5 12.96 7.10 -61.16
CA LEU A 5 14.10 6.16 -61.40
C LEU A 5 15.51 6.79 -61.51
N ALA A 6 16.42 6.35 -60.66
CA ALA A 6 17.64 5.56 -60.92
C ALA A 6 18.61 5.71 -59.73
N ARG A 7 19.04 4.69 -59.06
CA ARG A 7 20.03 3.62 -59.31
C ARG A 7 21.48 4.09 -59.33
N ILE A 8 22.28 3.22 -58.70
CA ILE A 8 23.73 2.91 -58.86
C ILE A 8 24.58 3.57 -57.77
N GLY A 9 25.22 2.94 -56.87
CA GLY A 9 25.97 1.67 -56.90
C GLY A 9 27.45 1.97 -56.86
N GLN A 10 28.16 1.45 -55.92
CA GLN A 10 29.38 0.71 -56.16
C GLN A 10 30.16 0.38 -54.88
N ARG A 11 30.50 -0.82 -54.86
CA ARG A 11 31.47 -1.53 -54.00
C ARG A 11 32.87 -0.96 -54.18
N SER A 12 33.67 -1.03 -53.14
CA SER A 12 35.08 -1.36 -53.29
C SER A 12 35.59 -2.16 -52.09
N ARG A 13 36.06 -3.31 -52.41
CA ARG A 13 36.89 -4.20 -51.63
C ARG A 13 38.35 -3.72 -51.68
N CYS A 14 39.10 -4.12 -50.71
CA CYS A 14 40.49 -4.66 -50.74
C CYS A 14 41.19 -4.21 -49.49
N ASN A 15 42.00 -4.89 -48.77
CA ASN A 15 42.67 -6.14 -48.77
C ASN A 15 43.61 -6.20 -47.58
N ALA A 16 43.73 -7.30 -47.03
CA ALA A 16 44.69 -7.92 -46.20
C ALA A 16 46.15 -7.39 -46.19
N ALA A 17 46.79 -7.42 -45.00
CA ALA A 17 48.12 -7.97 -44.76
C ALA A 17 48.41 -8.02 -43.25
N ASN A 18 48.38 -9.11 -42.61
CA ASN A 18 49.49 -10.00 -42.19
C ASN A 18 50.62 -9.29 -41.41
N GLY A 19 50.73 -9.60 -40.13
CA GLY A 19 51.84 -9.19 -39.26
C GLY A 19 51.82 -9.95 -37.95
N LYS A 20 52.32 -11.18 -37.95
CA LYS A 20 52.67 -11.95 -36.75
C LYS A 20 53.71 -11.19 -35.92
N ARG A 21 53.45 -10.96 -34.64
CA ARG A 21 54.48 -10.96 -33.61
C ARG A 21 53.94 -11.61 -32.32
N ARG A 22 54.64 -12.67 -31.98
CA ARG A 22 54.63 -13.32 -30.65
C ARG A 22 55.32 -12.41 -29.67
N GLU A 23 54.73 -12.21 -28.48
CA GLU A 23 55.50 -12.16 -27.22
C GLU A 23 54.57 -12.47 -26.06
N LYS A 24 54.85 -13.53 -25.41
CA LYS A 24 55.05 -13.86 -24.00
C LYS A 24 54.12 -13.25 -22.96
N GLY A 25 53.53 -14.20 -22.31
CA GLY A 25 52.71 -14.24 -21.12
C GLY A 25 53.06 -13.30 -19.98
N LEU A 26 51.99 -12.82 -19.39
CA LEU A 26 51.94 -12.48 -17.99
C LEU A 26 50.59 -12.93 -17.44
N HIS A 27 50.64 -13.88 -16.53
CA HIS A 27 49.55 -14.32 -15.72
C HIS A 27 49.06 -13.14 -14.89
N GLY A 28 48.02 -12.45 -15.35
CA GLY A 28 47.23 -11.51 -14.56
C GLY A 28 45.98 -12.26 -14.09
N THR A 29 45.99 -12.68 -12.86
CA THR A 29 44.78 -13.14 -12.15
C THR A 29 43.78 -12.00 -12.09
N HIS A 30 42.85 -11.97 -13.05
CA HIS A 30 41.67 -11.15 -12.92
C HIS A 30 40.84 -11.67 -11.74
N LYS A 31 41.07 -11.13 -10.57
CA LYS A 31 40.08 -11.14 -9.50
C LYS A 31 38.84 -10.46 -10.06
N ARG A 32 37.80 -11.26 -10.31
CA ARG A 32 36.45 -10.77 -10.49
C ARG A 32 36.14 -9.89 -9.26
N PRO A 33 35.64 -8.67 -9.42
CA PRO A 33 35.13 -7.96 -8.27
C PRO A 33 34.02 -8.80 -7.67
N ALA A 34 34.14 -9.07 -6.39
CA ALA A 34 33.09 -9.68 -5.59
C ALA A 34 31.82 -8.86 -5.85
N THR A 35 30.81 -9.50 -6.38
CA THR A 35 29.45 -9.02 -6.31
C THR A 35 29.15 -8.86 -4.83
N THR A 36 29.29 -7.65 -4.34
CA THR A 36 28.72 -7.26 -3.06
C THR A 36 27.25 -7.56 -3.17
N ASN A 37 26.83 -8.67 -2.51
CA ASN A 37 25.46 -8.85 -2.10
C ASN A 37 25.09 -7.56 -1.33
N PHE A 38 24.45 -6.65 -2.04
CA PHE A 38 23.69 -5.59 -1.42
C PHE A 38 22.54 -6.34 -0.75
N GLU A 39 22.76 -6.71 0.52
CA GLU A 39 21.67 -7.11 1.39
C GLU A 39 20.63 -6.00 1.28
N ARG A 40 19.54 -6.30 0.58
CA ARG A 40 18.34 -5.50 0.64
C ARG A 40 17.92 -5.49 2.10
N ARG A 41 18.38 -4.52 2.83
CA ARG A 41 17.73 -4.16 4.09
C ARG A 41 16.32 -3.83 3.70
N HIS A 42 15.40 -4.67 4.09
CA HIS A 42 13.99 -4.38 4.08
C HIS A 42 13.79 -3.17 4.98
N ILE A 43 13.84 -1.99 4.38
CA ILE A 43 13.45 -0.77 5.07
C ILE A 43 11.93 -0.80 5.04
N MET A 44 11.35 -1.50 5.99
CA MET A 44 9.95 -1.33 6.31
C MET A 44 9.83 -0.02 7.08
N ALA A 45 9.70 1.08 6.33
CA ALA A 45 9.45 2.38 6.91
C ALA A 45 7.99 2.49 7.31
N PHE A 46 7.62 1.87 8.42
CA PHE A 46 6.44 2.23 9.18
C PHE A 46 6.88 3.13 10.33
N ILE A 47 7.16 4.39 10.01
CA ILE A 47 7.45 5.37 11.05
C ILE A 47 6.17 6.14 11.34
N ALA A 48 5.44 5.67 12.32
CA ALA A 48 4.58 6.54 13.11
C ALA A 48 5.34 6.85 14.40
N SER A 49 6.11 7.93 14.43
CA SER A 49 6.68 8.42 15.67
C SER A 49 5.74 9.47 16.26
N ASP A 50 5.02 9.10 17.30
CA ASP A 50 4.41 10.06 18.21
C ASP A 50 5.50 10.52 19.22
N ASN A 51 6.36 11.41 18.78
CA ASN A 51 7.18 12.22 19.67
C ASN A 51 6.43 13.53 19.90
N GLY A 52 5.53 13.54 20.85
CA GLY A 52 4.77 14.65 21.38
C GLY A 52 4.98 16.01 20.69
N GLY A 53 4.10 16.40 19.76
CA GLY A 53 4.07 17.74 19.19
C GLY A 53 4.70 17.94 17.82
N GLY A 54 5.07 16.88 17.10
CA GLY A 54 5.51 16.98 15.69
C GLY A 54 4.35 17.39 14.78
N ASN A 55 4.62 18.37 13.89
CA ASN A 55 3.68 18.82 12.87
C ASN A 55 3.54 17.70 11.80
N PHE A 56 2.73 16.70 12.10
CA PHE A 56 2.49 15.58 11.21
C PHE A 56 1.77 16.08 9.96
N LYS A 57 2.43 15.99 8.79
CA LYS A 57 1.82 16.37 7.52
C LYS A 57 0.65 15.40 7.26
N ARG A 58 -0.58 15.90 7.33
CA ARG A 58 -1.80 15.12 7.07
C ARG A 58 -2.10 15.13 5.60
N VAL A 59 -2.73 14.06 5.11
CA VAL A 59 -3.25 14.05 3.75
C VAL A 59 -4.32 15.13 3.63
N PRO A 60 -4.17 16.12 2.73
CA PRO A 60 -5.18 17.15 2.52
C PRO A 60 -6.48 16.56 1.96
N ALA A 61 -7.59 17.28 2.10
CA ALA A 61 -8.81 16.92 1.39
C ALA A 61 -8.59 17.02 -0.12
N GLY A 62 -9.12 16.06 -0.89
CA GLY A 62 -8.92 16.03 -2.33
C GLY A 62 -9.24 14.67 -2.94
N ALA A 63 -8.99 14.55 -4.23
CA ALA A 63 -9.15 13.30 -4.98
C ALA A 63 -7.79 12.91 -5.57
N TYR A 64 -7.25 11.79 -5.12
CA TYR A 64 -5.90 11.36 -5.41
C TYR A 64 -5.87 10.00 -6.08
N ILE A 65 -4.85 9.73 -6.91
CA ILE A 65 -4.60 8.37 -7.37
C ILE A 65 -4.08 7.57 -6.17
N GLY A 66 -4.79 6.50 -5.82
CA GLY A 66 -4.39 5.58 -4.77
C GLY A 66 -4.03 4.22 -5.34
N ARG A 67 -2.93 3.62 -4.85
CA ARG A 67 -2.61 2.22 -5.06
C ARG A 67 -2.76 1.46 -3.74
N CYS A 68 -3.58 0.43 -3.74
CA CYS A 68 -3.70 -0.44 -2.57
C CYS A 68 -2.37 -1.17 -2.35
N TYR A 69 -1.70 -0.86 -1.26
CA TYR A 69 -0.45 -1.51 -0.90
C TYR A 69 -0.56 -2.38 0.36
N SER A 70 -1.61 -2.16 1.16
CA SER A 70 -1.72 -2.80 2.47
C SER A 70 -3.10 -3.41 2.70
N LEU A 71 -3.12 -4.65 3.17
CA LEU A 71 -4.30 -5.38 3.66
C LEU A 71 -3.94 -6.01 5.00
N ILE A 72 -4.59 -5.57 6.07
CA ILE A 72 -4.28 -6.02 7.42
C ILE A 72 -5.56 -6.56 8.05
N ASP A 73 -5.54 -7.85 8.36
CA ASP A 73 -6.60 -8.48 9.13
C ASP A 73 -6.45 -8.08 10.61
N LEU A 74 -7.45 -7.38 11.12
CA LEU A 74 -7.50 -6.95 12.52
C LEU A 74 -8.18 -7.98 13.43
N GLY A 75 -8.73 -9.04 12.85
CA GLY A 75 -9.56 -10.00 13.55
C GLY A 75 -10.89 -9.42 14.02
N THR A 76 -11.52 -10.13 14.95
CA THR A 76 -12.81 -9.73 15.51
C THR A 76 -12.63 -8.66 16.58
N GLN A 77 -13.21 -7.50 16.34
CA GLN A 77 -13.15 -6.32 17.20
C GLN A 77 -14.53 -5.97 17.75
N LEU A 78 -14.57 -5.46 18.97
CA LEU A 78 -15.78 -4.87 19.53
C LEU A 78 -16.05 -3.55 18.80
N SER A 79 -17.21 -3.41 18.21
CA SER A 79 -17.63 -2.21 17.49
C SER A 79 -18.91 -1.68 18.12
N SER A 80 -18.89 -0.44 18.58
CA SER A 80 -20.08 0.25 19.08
C SER A 80 -20.78 0.97 17.93
N GLY A 81 -22.07 0.89 17.88
CA GLY A 81 -22.88 1.52 16.84
C GLY A 81 -24.27 1.87 17.36
N GLN A 82 -25.09 2.47 16.50
CA GLN A 82 -26.48 2.89 16.82
C GLN A 82 -27.35 1.75 17.42
N TYR A 83 -26.99 0.49 17.15
CA TYR A 83 -27.70 -0.71 17.62
C TYR A 83 -26.98 -1.46 18.74
N GLY A 84 -26.11 -0.77 19.49
CA GLY A 84 -25.32 -1.34 20.56
C GLY A 84 -23.99 -1.92 20.10
N GLU A 85 -23.34 -2.63 21.01
CA GLU A 85 -22.03 -3.24 20.79
C GLU A 85 -22.15 -4.57 20.05
N LYS A 86 -21.27 -4.79 19.08
CA LYS A 86 -21.22 -6.03 18.30
C LYS A 86 -19.76 -6.43 18.04
N MET A 87 -19.50 -7.72 18.17
CA MET A 87 -18.23 -8.29 17.69
C MET A 87 -18.27 -8.39 16.18
N GLN A 88 -17.31 -7.79 15.50
CA GLN A 88 -17.24 -7.75 14.03
C GLN A 88 -15.82 -7.99 13.56
N HIS A 89 -15.66 -8.87 12.57
CA HIS A 89 -14.38 -9.06 11.92
C HIS A 89 -14.02 -7.83 11.09
N LYS A 90 -12.83 -7.29 11.30
CA LYS A 90 -12.37 -6.04 10.68
C LYS A 90 -11.16 -6.29 9.80
N LEU A 91 -11.16 -5.63 8.65
CA LEU A 91 -10.05 -5.56 7.71
C LEU A 91 -9.66 -4.10 7.53
N ARG A 92 -8.37 -3.79 7.58
CA ARG A 92 -7.83 -2.48 7.25
C ARG A 92 -7.22 -2.52 5.86
N ILE A 93 -7.63 -1.59 5.01
CA ILE A 93 -7.10 -1.42 3.66
C ILE A 93 -6.32 -0.10 3.63
N GLY A 94 -5.09 -0.15 3.13
CA GLY A 94 -4.22 1.02 3.01
C GLY A 94 -3.88 1.33 1.56
N TRP A 95 -3.82 2.62 1.26
CA TRP A 95 -3.44 3.14 -0.07
C TRP A 95 -2.27 4.09 0.07
N GLU A 96 -1.28 3.95 -0.80
CA GLU A 96 -0.34 5.02 -1.08
C GLU A 96 -0.96 5.98 -2.08
N LEU A 97 -0.73 7.28 -1.89
CA LEU A 97 -1.39 8.34 -2.63
C LEU A 97 -0.41 9.07 -3.54
N PHE A 98 -0.87 9.37 -4.74
CA PHE A 98 -0.11 10.10 -5.73
C PHE A 98 -0.91 11.30 -6.23
N GLY A 99 -0.27 12.43 -6.34
CA GLY A 99 -0.86 13.69 -6.78
C GLY A 99 -0.20 14.87 -6.07
N GLU A 100 -0.86 15.99 -6.15
CA GLU A 100 -0.42 17.26 -5.57
C GLU A 100 -1.52 17.76 -4.65
N ASP A 101 -1.14 18.54 -3.64
CA ASP A 101 -2.08 19.25 -2.78
C ASP A 101 -2.62 20.52 -3.48
N GLU A 102 -3.44 21.31 -2.77
CA GLU A 102 -4.04 22.53 -3.32
C GLU A 102 -3.00 23.60 -3.71
N ASP A 103 -1.82 23.55 -3.12
CA ASP A 103 -0.71 24.46 -3.41
C ASP A 103 0.22 23.93 -4.52
N GLY A 104 -0.08 22.76 -5.11
CA GLY A 104 0.71 22.09 -6.13
C GLY A 104 1.95 21.38 -5.56
N ALA A 105 2.03 21.18 -4.25
CA ALA A 105 3.10 20.40 -3.66
C ALA A 105 2.81 18.89 -3.73
N PRO A 106 3.81 18.04 -4.01
CA PRO A 106 3.59 16.61 -4.07
C PRO A 106 3.14 16.05 -2.71
N LEU A 107 2.28 15.03 -2.79
CA LEU A 107 1.80 14.30 -1.61
C LEU A 107 2.87 13.35 -1.07
N THR A 108 3.95 13.91 -0.58
CA THR A 108 5.08 13.17 -0.03
C THR A 108 5.39 13.57 1.40
N VAL A 109 6.01 12.65 2.11
CA VAL A 109 6.63 12.86 3.43
C VAL A 109 8.09 12.41 3.35
N ASP A 110 8.95 13.13 4.04
CA ASP A 110 10.34 12.70 4.20
C ASP A 110 10.42 11.63 5.30
N VAL A 111 11.00 10.50 4.94
CA VAL A 111 11.25 9.38 5.84
C VAL A 111 12.74 9.07 5.75
N ASP A 112 13.51 9.44 6.76
CA ASP A 112 14.94 9.24 6.84
C ASP A 112 15.72 9.80 5.61
N GLY A 113 15.29 10.95 5.07
CA GLY A 113 15.88 11.58 3.91
C GLY A 113 15.43 11.02 2.56
N VAL A 114 14.38 10.18 2.56
CA VAL A 114 13.74 9.65 1.35
C VAL A 114 12.31 10.17 1.25
N GLU A 115 11.98 10.79 0.11
CA GLU A 115 10.61 11.19 -0.16
C GLU A 115 9.74 9.97 -0.45
N MET A 116 8.73 9.74 0.40
CA MET A 116 7.78 8.65 0.28
C MET A 116 6.37 9.20 0.03
N PRO A 117 5.55 8.56 -0.82
CA PRO A 117 4.16 8.94 -0.97
C PRO A 117 3.42 8.90 0.36
N MET A 118 2.56 9.87 0.61
CA MET A 118 1.67 9.84 1.75
C MET A 118 0.72 8.64 1.65
N THR A 119 0.34 8.09 2.80
CA THR A 119 -0.56 6.95 2.86
C THR A 119 -1.84 7.30 3.62
N ILE A 120 -2.91 6.62 3.28
CA ILE A 120 -4.18 6.68 4.00
C ILE A 120 -4.78 5.29 4.09
N SER A 121 -5.55 5.03 5.12
CA SER A 121 -6.23 3.75 5.30
C SER A 121 -7.65 3.90 5.79
N LYS A 122 -8.41 2.81 5.65
CA LYS A 122 -9.78 2.72 6.17
C LYS A 122 -10.04 1.29 6.63
N SER A 123 -10.66 1.17 7.81
CA SER A 123 -11.08 -0.11 8.34
C SER A 123 -12.53 -0.41 7.93
N TYR A 124 -12.77 -1.67 7.65
CA TYR A 124 -14.07 -2.17 7.22
C TYR A 124 -14.47 -3.38 8.03
N THR A 125 -15.76 -3.51 8.28
CA THR A 125 -16.32 -4.82 8.65
C THR A 125 -16.25 -5.74 7.44
N VAL A 126 -15.70 -6.94 7.61
CA VAL A 126 -15.59 -7.95 6.55
C VAL A 126 -16.97 -8.49 6.25
N SER A 127 -17.70 -7.79 5.39
CA SER A 127 -19.04 -8.14 4.97
C SER A 127 -19.33 -7.60 3.57
N LEU A 128 -19.90 -8.43 2.71
CA LEU A 128 -20.41 -8.03 1.40
C LEU A 128 -21.95 -7.94 1.36
N HIS A 129 -22.58 -7.80 2.54
CA HIS A 129 -23.99 -7.48 2.60
C HIS A 129 -24.26 -6.12 1.93
N GLU A 130 -25.42 -5.95 1.30
CA GLU A 130 -25.79 -4.74 0.52
C GLU A 130 -25.55 -3.42 1.26
N LYS A 131 -25.77 -3.40 2.58
CA LYS A 131 -25.60 -2.21 3.42
C LYS A 131 -24.17 -2.04 3.96
N ALA A 132 -23.29 -3.02 3.75
CA ALA A 132 -21.94 -2.98 4.29
C ALA A 132 -21.08 -1.95 3.57
N GLY A 133 -20.27 -1.20 4.35
CA GLY A 133 -19.37 -0.18 3.82
C GLY A 133 -18.33 -0.78 2.85
N LEU A 134 -17.79 -1.96 3.17
CA LEU A 134 -16.85 -2.66 2.30
C LEU A 134 -17.45 -2.92 0.91
N ARG A 135 -18.68 -3.50 0.84
CA ARG A 135 -19.34 -3.73 -0.45
C ARG A 135 -19.52 -2.43 -1.24
N LYS A 136 -19.99 -1.38 -0.58
CA LYS A 136 -20.23 -0.08 -1.23
C LYS A 136 -18.96 0.50 -1.83
N ASP A 137 -17.87 0.53 -1.06
CA ASP A 137 -16.61 1.10 -1.53
C ASP A 137 -15.96 0.22 -2.60
N LEU A 138 -16.02 -1.11 -2.49
CA LEU A 138 -15.54 -2.02 -3.52
C LEU A 138 -16.36 -1.95 -4.81
N ALA A 139 -17.68 -1.84 -4.73
CA ALA A 139 -18.55 -1.66 -5.89
C ALA A 139 -18.23 -0.33 -6.60
N ALA A 140 -18.05 0.74 -5.83
CA ALA A 140 -17.65 2.04 -6.32
C ALA A 140 -16.26 1.99 -6.97
N TRP A 141 -15.26 1.34 -6.35
CA TRP A 141 -13.92 1.15 -6.91
C TRP A 141 -13.93 0.37 -8.23
N ARG A 142 -14.72 -0.71 -8.30
CA ARG A 142 -14.85 -1.55 -9.50
C ARG A 142 -15.66 -0.87 -10.62
N GLY A 143 -16.48 0.14 -10.27
CA GLY A 143 -17.47 0.74 -11.16
C GLY A 143 -18.66 -0.17 -11.46
N LYS A 144 -18.83 -1.25 -10.71
CA LYS A 144 -19.97 -2.18 -10.80
C LYS A 144 -20.23 -2.86 -9.46
N ASP A 145 -21.49 -3.16 -9.17
CA ASP A 145 -21.84 -3.91 -7.96
C ASP A 145 -21.47 -5.40 -8.07
N PHE A 146 -21.56 -6.09 -6.95
CA PHE A 146 -21.35 -7.52 -6.84
C PHE A 146 -22.60 -8.29 -7.29
N THR A 147 -22.40 -9.35 -8.05
CA THR A 147 -23.44 -10.35 -8.25
C THR A 147 -23.63 -11.17 -6.97
N ASP A 148 -24.73 -11.92 -6.88
CA ASP A 148 -24.99 -12.77 -5.71
C ASP A 148 -23.92 -13.85 -5.52
N GLU A 149 -23.34 -14.37 -6.61
CA GLU A 149 -22.22 -15.30 -6.56
C GLU A 149 -20.95 -14.64 -6.08
N GLU A 150 -20.61 -13.46 -6.62
CA GLU A 150 -19.42 -12.69 -6.19
C GLU A 150 -19.54 -12.29 -4.71
N ALA A 151 -20.76 -11.98 -4.24
CA ALA A 151 -21.00 -11.57 -2.85
C ALA A 151 -20.87 -12.73 -1.84
N LYS A 152 -20.95 -13.99 -2.27
CA LYS A 152 -20.74 -15.16 -1.41
C LYS A 152 -19.28 -15.37 -1.03
N GLY A 153 -18.34 -14.89 -1.87
CA GLY A 153 -16.92 -15.05 -1.62
C GLY A 153 -16.09 -14.21 -2.58
N PHE A 154 -15.64 -13.06 -2.12
CA PHE A 154 -14.70 -12.20 -2.83
C PHE A 154 -13.34 -12.23 -2.13
N ASP A 155 -12.33 -12.63 -2.87
CA ASP A 155 -10.96 -12.61 -2.38
C ASP A 155 -10.42 -11.17 -2.39
N VAL A 156 -10.30 -10.60 -1.21
CA VAL A 156 -9.82 -9.22 -1.00
C VAL A 156 -8.33 -9.06 -1.33
N GLN A 157 -7.55 -10.13 -1.36
CA GLN A 157 -6.13 -10.05 -1.73
C GLN A 157 -5.93 -9.57 -3.18
N LYS A 158 -6.95 -9.73 -4.03
CA LYS A 158 -6.96 -9.19 -5.41
C LYS A 158 -6.91 -7.67 -5.47
N LEU A 159 -7.14 -6.99 -4.36
CA LEU A 159 -7.04 -5.52 -4.28
C LEU A 159 -5.58 -5.05 -4.23
N ILE A 160 -4.66 -5.89 -3.77
CA ILE A 160 -3.23 -5.53 -3.67
C ILE A 160 -2.68 -5.15 -5.04
N GLY A 161 -2.05 -4.00 -5.10
CA GLY A 161 -1.51 -3.42 -6.32
C GLY A 161 -2.55 -2.76 -7.24
N ALA A 162 -3.85 -2.87 -6.93
CA ALA A 162 -4.89 -2.24 -7.72
C ALA A 162 -4.96 -0.73 -7.45
N TYR A 163 -5.22 0.03 -8.52
CA TYR A 163 -5.33 1.49 -8.47
C TYR A 163 -6.80 1.95 -8.48
N CYS A 164 -7.05 3.06 -7.80
CA CYS A 164 -8.33 3.76 -7.78
C CYS A 164 -8.12 5.26 -7.64
N MET A 165 -9.19 6.03 -7.66
CA MET A 165 -9.21 7.36 -7.10
C MET A 165 -9.70 7.25 -5.65
N VAL A 166 -8.95 7.84 -4.74
CA VAL A 166 -9.28 7.95 -3.32
C VAL A 166 -9.74 9.37 -3.04
N ASN A 167 -10.99 9.51 -2.62
CA ASN A 167 -11.52 10.80 -2.21
C ASN A 167 -11.28 10.97 -0.71
N VAL A 168 -10.50 11.97 -0.34
CA VAL A 168 -10.12 12.28 1.04
C VAL A 168 -10.91 13.49 1.50
N THR A 169 -11.46 13.42 2.70
CA THR A 169 -12.08 14.53 3.41
C THR A 169 -11.38 14.70 4.75
N THR A 170 -11.47 15.90 5.30
CA THR A 170 -11.01 16.20 6.64
C THR A 170 -12.19 16.37 7.58
N SER A 171 -12.05 15.91 8.80
CA SER A 171 -13.00 16.14 9.90
C SER A 171 -12.24 16.65 11.11
N GLU A 172 -12.93 17.42 11.96
CA GLU A 172 -12.36 17.89 13.21
C GLU A 172 -13.12 17.26 14.38
N THR A 173 -12.40 16.65 15.30
CA THR A 173 -12.94 16.03 16.50
C THR A 173 -12.01 16.36 17.67
N ASN A 174 -12.56 16.88 18.76
CA ASN A 174 -11.82 17.25 19.97
C ASN A 174 -10.60 18.16 19.70
N GLY A 175 -10.73 19.10 18.75
CA GLY A 175 -9.67 20.04 18.37
C GLY A 175 -8.53 19.40 17.55
N LYS A 176 -8.69 18.15 17.11
CA LYS A 176 -7.76 17.46 16.21
C LYS A 176 -8.42 17.28 14.85
N THR A 177 -7.66 17.51 13.79
CA THR A 177 -8.11 17.28 12.42
C THR A 177 -7.69 15.88 11.97
N TYR A 178 -8.57 15.16 11.31
CA TYR A 178 -8.34 13.82 10.78
C TYR A 178 -8.61 13.79 9.28
N SER A 179 -7.82 13.02 8.55
CA SER A 179 -8.04 12.74 7.13
C SER A 179 -8.74 11.40 6.99
N ASN A 180 -9.85 11.37 6.26
CA ASN A 180 -10.70 10.19 6.12
C ASN A 180 -10.91 9.85 4.65
N VAL A 181 -10.98 8.56 4.33
CA VAL A 181 -11.41 8.09 3.02
C VAL A 181 -12.92 8.21 2.93
N ALA A 182 -13.40 9.23 2.22
CA ALA A 182 -14.82 9.48 2.01
C ALA A 182 -15.44 8.49 1.01
N GLY A 183 -14.66 8.05 0.02
CA GLY A 183 -15.09 7.08 -0.97
C GLY A 183 -14.02 6.78 -2.01
N LEU A 184 -14.27 5.73 -2.77
CA LEU A 184 -13.40 5.25 -3.82
C LEU A 184 -14.13 5.35 -5.17
N THR A 185 -13.40 5.58 -6.26
CA THR A 185 -13.94 5.52 -7.61
C THR A 185 -12.95 4.86 -8.57
N PRO A 186 -13.40 4.33 -9.71
CA PRO A 186 -12.49 3.73 -10.67
C PRO A 186 -11.48 4.75 -11.17
N LEU A 187 -10.27 4.29 -11.48
CA LEU A 187 -9.28 5.14 -12.12
C LEU A 187 -9.80 5.59 -13.51
N PRO A 188 -9.83 6.90 -13.81
CA PRO A 188 -10.24 7.42 -15.10
C PRO A 188 -9.46 6.78 -16.26
N GLY A 189 -10.13 6.57 -17.40
CA GLY A 189 -9.52 5.91 -18.55
C GLY A 189 -8.20 6.53 -19.00
N ALA A 190 -8.11 7.86 -18.98
CA ALA A 190 -6.89 8.59 -19.33
C ALA A 190 -5.70 8.25 -18.42
N LEU A 191 -5.95 7.96 -17.13
CA LEU A 191 -4.92 7.64 -16.15
C LEU A 191 -4.55 6.16 -16.11
N LYS A 192 -5.32 5.27 -16.77
CA LYS A 192 -5.03 3.83 -16.77
C LYS A 192 -3.67 3.47 -17.36
N ASN A 193 -3.21 4.25 -18.33
CA ASN A 193 -1.91 4.05 -19.00
C ASN A 193 -0.78 4.90 -18.40
N ALA A 194 -1.12 5.81 -17.47
CA ALA A 194 -0.19 6.73 -16.81
C ALA A 194 -0.19 6.52 -15.29
N LYS A 195 -0.24 5.26 -14.87
CA LYS A 195 -0.20 4.93 -13.44
C LYS A 195 1.16 5.29 -12.86
N PRO A 196 1.21 5.94 -11.69
CA PRO A 196 2.47 6.14 -10.98
C PRO A 196 3.17 4.82 -10.67
N ALA A 197 4.49 4.84 -10.64
CA ALA A 197 5.25 3.67 -10.20
C ALA A 197 4.97 3.39 -8.72
N PRO A 198 4.84 2.11 -8.32
CA PRO A 198 4.66 1.74 -6.92
C PRO A 198 5.92 2.10 -6.12
N VAL A 199 5.73 2.62 -4.91
CA VAL A 199 6.83 2.98 -4.01
C VAL A 199 6.83 2.10 -2.77
N HIS A 200 5.68 2.00 -2.08
CA HIS A 200 5.57 1.13 -0.91
C HIS A 200 5.53 -0.35 -1.32
N GLU A 201 6.22 -1.18 -0.58
CA GLU A 201 6.08 -2.64 -0.72
C GLU A 201 4.67 -3.10 -0.29
N HIS A 202 4.25 -4.25 -0.82
CA HIS A 202 2.97 -4.81 -0.43
C HIS A 202 3.04 -5.35 1.00
N VAL A 203 2.05 -5.00 1.81
CA VAL A 203 1.88 -5.48 3.18
C VAL A 203 0.58 -6.26 3.27
N VAL A 204 0.68 -7.56 3.45
CA VAL A 204 -0.47 -8.43 3.70
C VAL A 204 -0.24 -9.10 5.05
N PHE A 205 -1.17 -8.89 5.97
CA PHE A 205 -1.16 -9.53 7.27
C PHE A 205 -2.45 -10.34 7.45
N ASP A 206 -2.27 -11.64 7.58
CA ASP A 206 -3.33 -12.61 7.81
C ASP A 206 -3.23 -13.10 9.25
N LEU A 207 -4.30 -12.94 10.01
CA LEU A 207 -4.35 -13.31 11.41
C LEU A 207 -4.39 -14.83 11.63
N ASP A 208 -4.85 -15.60 10.65
CA ASP A 208 -4.87 -17.06 10.73
C ASP A 208 -3.48 -17.66 10.47
N ALA A 209 -2.60 -16.94 9.76
CA ALA A 209 -1.22 -17.33 9.47
C ALA A 209 -0.26 -16.14 9.63
N PRO A 210 -0.08 -15.62 10.86
CA PRO A 210 0.58 -14.34 11.08
C PRO A 210 2.09 -14.39 10.80
N ASP A 211 2.53 -13.51 9.91
CA ASP A 211 3.95 -13.20 9.76
C ASP A 211 4.38 -12.24 10.88
N MET A 212 5.19 -12.75 11.81
CA MET A 212 5.65 -11.97 12.95
C MET A 212 6.62 -10.84 12.58
N ALA A 213 7.31 -10.93 11.44
CA ALA A 213 8.15 -9.84 10.97
C ALA A 213 7.27 -8.66 10.52
N VAL A 214 6.20 -8.96 9.78
CA VAL A 214 5.19 -7.98 9.38
C VAL A 214 4.49 -7.40 10.61
N PHE A 215 4.04 -8.25 11.54
CA PHE A 215 3.39 -7.79 12.77
C PHE A 215 4.26 -6.83 13.58
N ASN A 216 5.53 -7.15 13.77
CA ASN A 216 6.46 -6.32 14.55
C ASN A 216 6.82 -5.00 13.84
N SER A 217 6.56 -4.87 12.55
CA SER A 217 6.72 -3.61 11.81
C SER A 217 5.57 -2.62 12.03
N PHE A 218 4.45 -3.09 12.56
CA PHE A 218 3.30 -2.23 12.81
C PHE A 218 3.53 -1.32 14.01
N HIS A 219 2.91 -0.14 13.94
CA HIS A 219 2.84 0.75 15.10
C HIS A 219 2.14 0.07 16.28
N GLU A 220 2.57 0.39 17.50
CA GLU A 220 2.11 -0.24 18.75
C GLU A 220 0.57 -0.27 18.88
N LYS A 221 -0.12 0.84 18.58
CA LYS A 221 -1.60 0.89 18.63
C LYS A 221 -2.26 -0.14 17.70
N LEU A 222 -1.68 -0.35 16.51
CA LEU A 222 -2.19 -1.33 15.56
C LEU A 222 -1.91 -2.76 16.05
N GLN A 223 -0.71 -3.01 16.58
CA GLN A 223 -0.38 -4.29 17.21
C GLN A 223 -1.33 -4.59 18.37
N ASP A 224 -1.64 -3.59 19.20
CA ASP A 224 -2.57 -3.75 20.32
C ASP A 224 -4.00 -4.03 19.87
N ALA A 225 -4.46 -3.39 18.79
CA ALA A 225 -5.74 -3.70 18.20
C ALA A 225 -5.80 -5.16 17.73
N ILE A 226 -4.77 -5.65 17.05
CA ILE A 226 -4.66 -7.05 16.61
C ILE A 226 -4.59 -8.02 17.80
N ARG A 227 -3.79 -7.71 18.84
CA ARG A 227 -3.66 -8.54 20.05
C ARG A 227 -4.97 -8.71 20.81
N ARG A 228 -5.91 -7.76 20.71
CA ARG A 228 -7.23 -7.84 21.36
C ARG A 228 -8.18 -8.79 20.65
N ALA A 229 -7.91 -9.17 19.42
CA ALA A 229 -8.74 -10.09 18.67
C ALA A 229 -8.72 -11.49 19.30
N PRO A 230 -9.87 -12.16 19.46
CA PRO A 230 -9.92 -13.53 19.97
C PRO A 230 -9.11 -14.52 19.13
N GLU A 231 -9.00 -14.24 17.81
CA GLU A 231 -8.21 -15.02 16.86
C GLU A 231 -6.74 -15.01 17.23
N TRP A 232 -6.20 -13.88 17.65
CA TRP A 232 -4.81 -13.75 18.09
C TRP A 232 -4.48 -14.69 19.25
N ALA A 233 -5.37 -14.74 20.26
CA ALA A 233 -5.20 -15.64 21.41
C ALA A 233 -5.24 -17.11 20.99
N ARG A 234 -6.05 -17.49 20.00
CA ARG A 234 -6.11 -18.87 19.48
C ARG A 234 -4.82 -19.28 18.77
N VAL A 235 -4.26 -18.39 17.94
CA VAL A 235 -3.05 -18.68 17.15
C VAL A 235 -1.80 -18.71 18.04
N HIS A 236 -1.72 -17.86 19.07
CA HIS A 236 -0.54 -17.74 19.94
C HIS A 236 -0.62 -18.54 21.25
N GLY A 237 -1.69 -19.34 21.46
CA GLY A 237 -1.79 -20.26 22.59
C GLY A 237 -1.82 -19.60 23.98
N GLY A 238 -2.14 -18.31 24.04
CA GLY A 238 -2.24 -17.56 25.29
C GLY A 238 -3.57 -17.81 25.99
N LYS A 239 -3.53 -18.08 27.29
CA LYS A 239 -4.71 -18.09 28.16
C LYS A 239 -5.47 -16.79 27.95
N GLN A 240 -6.76 -16.91 27.62
CA GLN A 240 -7.70 -15.81 27.49
C GLN A 240 -7.59 -14.89 28.73
N GLN A 241 -6.99 -13.71 28.55
CA GLN A 241 -7.23 -12.61 29.47
C GLN A 241 -8.57 -11.98 29.07
N THR A 242 -9.64 -12.51 29.63
CA THR A 242 -10.95 -11.85 29.65
C THR A 242 -10.86 -10.71 30.65
N ALA A 243 -10.28 -9.59 30.26
CA ALA A 243 -10.51 -8.34 30.96
C ALA A 243 -11.71 -7.66 30.25
N PRO A 244 -12.74 -7.28 30.99
CA PRO A 244 -13.78 -6.43 30.42
C PRO A 244 -13.17 -5.06 30.15
N VAL A 245 -12.85 -4.79 28.92
CA VAL A 245 -12.42 -3.45 28.49
C VAL A 245 -13.66 -2.58 28.49
N ALA A 246 -13.64 -1.55 29.33
CA ALA A 246 -14.70 -0.54 29.36
C ALA A 246 -14.90 0.03 27.95
N ALA A 247 -16.15 0.08 27.50
CA ALA A 247 -16.60 0.43 26.16
C ALA A 247 -16.22 1.83 25.65
N SER A 248 -15.49 2.62 26.46
CA SER A 248 -15.21 4.04 26.17
C SER A 248 -13.94 4.32 25.34
N GLN A 249 -13.22 3.30 24.86
CA GLN A 249 -11.93 3.51 24.17
C GLN A 249 -11.88 3.09 22.70
N PHE A 250 -13.02 2.76 22.09
CA PHE A 250 -13.12 2.35 20.69
C PHE A 250 -13.80 3.38 19.79
N GLU A 251 -13.76 4.64 20.18
CA GLU A 251 -14.04 5.69 19.22
C GLU A 251 -12.86 5.77 18.25
N ASP A 252 -13.11 5.21 17.06
CA ASP A 252 -12.30 5.35 15.85
C ASP A 252 -10.80 5.03 15.97
N VAL A 253 -10.46 3.73 15.95
CA VAL A 253 -9.08 3.29 15.65
C VAL A 253 -8.60 3.88 14.31
N ASP A 254 -9.52 4.23 13.40
CA ASP A 254 -9.22 4.88 12.13
C ASP A 254 -8.77 6.33 12.25
N SER A 255 -9.18 7.03 13.32
CA SER A 255 -8.88 8.45 13.48
C SER A 255 -7.60 8.71 14.31
N GLU A 256 -7.07 7.71 15.02
CA GLU A 256 -5.93 7.91 15.92
C GLU A 256 -4.64 7.20 15.52
N ILE A 257 -4.62 6.44 14.40
CA ILE A 257 -3.38 5.82 13.93
C ILE A 257 -2.80 6.67 12.81
N PRO A 258 -1.77 7.47 13.08
CA PRO A 258 -1.03 8.18 12.04
C PRO A 258 -0.26 7.16 11.20
N PHE A 259 -0.22 7.37 9.90
CA PHE A 259 0.62 6.66 8.95
C PHE A 259 1.85 7.46 8.64
#